data_c092bd82cc013d96467d20b1b84afeb8
#
_entry.id   c092bd82cc013d96467d20b1b84afeb8
#
_cell.length_a   1.000
_cell.length_b   1.000
_cell.length_c   1.000
_cell.angle_alpha   90.00
_cell.angle_beta   90.00
_cell.angle_gamma   90.00
#
_symmetry.space_group_name_H-M   'P 1'
#
loop_
_entity.id
_entity.type
_entity.pdbx_description
1 polymer ?
#
loop_
_entity_poly.entity_id
_entity_poly.type
_entity_poly.pdbx_seq_one_letter_code
_entity_poly.pdbx_strand_id
1 'polypeptide(L)'
;MVFLIRYFINLQLNLLIMSELKSKPPLSFWFISILALVWNIKGVISFIGIIFISDENLNLLSVTKKEYLTSIPVMISAVYAFSIFAGIIGSVLLLLKRNESALIFLVAFISQIVYQHYFLVIQESIKITSTNAFYPLIYVIVSFLLLVFASSNHKKEYFN
;
A
#
# COMPACT_ATOMS: atom_id res chain seq x y z
N MET A 1 5.99 -8.65 55.40
CA MET A 1 5.86 -9.70 54.38
C MET A 1 4.51 -9.70 53.68
N VAL A 2 3.39 -9.75 54.40
CA VAL A 2 2.02 -9.75 53.83
C VAL A 2 1.70 -8.53 52.95
N PHE A 3 2.18 -7.33 53.33
CA PHE A 3 1.95 -6.08 52.59
C PHE A 3 2.62 -6.07 51.21
N LEU A 4 3.82 -6.61 51.10
CA LEU A 4 4.54 -6.74 49.82
C LEU A 4 3.87 -7.73 48.89
N ILE A 5 3.36 -8.84 49.41
CA ILE A 5 2.64 -9.88 48.61
C ILE A 5 1.34 -9.28 48.08
N ARG A 6 0.59 -8.55 48.88
CA ARG A 6 -0.66 -7.88 48.45
C ARG A 6 -0.41 -6.79 47.40
N TYR A 7 0.68 -6.04 47.54
CA TYR A 7 1.08 -5.07 46.49
C TYR A 7 1.45 -5.73 45.19
N PHE A 8 2.19 -6.84 45.24
CA PHE A 8 2.60 -7.58 44.06
C PHE A 8 1.42 -8.23 43.34
N ILE A 9 0.46 -8.78 44.09
CA ILE A 9 -0.78 -9.35 43.55
C ILE A 9 -1.63 -8.27 42.88
N ASN A 10 -1.80 -7.11 43.50
CA ASN A 10 -2.55 -5.99 42.92
C ASN A 10 -1.87 -5.44 41.66
N LEU A 11 -0.55 -5.37 41.65
CA LEU A 11 0.21 -4.94 40.47
C LEU A 11 0.04 -5.93 39.33
N GLN A 12 0.13 -7.24 39.57
CA GLN A 12 -0.08 -8.32 38.61
C GLN A 12 -1.53 -8.30 38.08
N LEU A 13 -2.50 -8.10 38.96
CA LEU A 13 -3.92 -8.02 38.58
C LEU A 13 -4.21 -6.81 37.70
N ASN A 14 -3.64 -5.65 38.02
CA ASN A 14 -3.77 -4.45 37.20
C ASN A 14 -3.09 -4.62 35.83
N LEU A 15 -1.93 -5.26 35.76
CA LEU A 15 -1.24 -5.55 34.50
C LEU A 15 -2.05 -6.54 33.63
N LEU A 16 -2.66 -7.54 34.25
CA LEU A 16 -3.56 -8.49 33.56
C LEU A 16 -4.83 -7.78 33.04
N ILE A 17 -5.47 -6.95 33.85
CA ILE A 17 -6.64 -6.15 33.46
C ILE A 17 -6.29 -5.19 32.32
N MET A 18 -5.16 -4.52 32.39
CA MET A 18 -4.69 -3.63 31.31
C MET A 18 -4.35 -4.39 30.03
N SER A 19 -3.88 -5.65 30.09
CA SER A 19 -3.62 -6.48 28.91
C SER A 19 -4.93 -7.00 28.28
N GLU A 20 -5.98 -7.26 29.06
CA GLU A 20 -7.30 -7.65 28.54
C GLU A 20 -8.09 -6.46 27.97
N LEU A 21 -7.81 -5.23 28.42
CA LEU A 21 -8.45 -4.00 27.93
C LEU A 21 -7.87 -3.52 26.60
N LYS A 22 -6.86 -4.20 26.03
CA LYS A 22 -6.35 -3.86 24.69
C LYS A 22 -7.49 -3.98 23.69
N SER A 23 -7.97 -2.84 23.22
CA SER A 23 -9.13 -2.79 22.32
C SER A 23 -8.89 -3.66 21.07
N LYS A 24 -9.86 -4.52 20.73
CA LYS A 24 -9.77 -5.35 19.53
C LYS A 24 -10.03 -4.50 18.30
N PRO A 25 -9.30 -4.72 17.19
CA PRO A 25 -9.60 -4.04 15.94
C PRO A 25 -11.03 -4.32 15.50
N PRO A 26 -11.78 -3.32 15.00
CA PRO A 26 -13.11 -3.53 14.46
C PRO A 26 -13.07 -4.38 13.18
N LEU A 27 -14.16 -5.02 12.82
CA LEU A 27 -14.26 -5.84 11.59
C LEU A 27 -13.91 -5.03 10.33
N SER A 28 -14.27 -3.74 10.29
CA SER A 28 -13.94 -2.84 9.20
C SER A 28 -12.43 -2.68 8.99
N PHE A 29 -11.63 -2.72 10.05
CA PHE A 29 -10.18 -2.69 9.96
C PHE A 29 -9.64 -3.90 9.19
N TRP A 30 -10.10 -5.10 9.53
CA TRP A 30 -9.68 -6.33 8.86
C TRP A 30 -10.10 -6.36 7.39
N PHE A 31 -11.36 -5.95 7.12
CA PHE A 31 -11.87 -5.89 5.76
C PHE A 31 -11.04 -4.95 4.88
N ILE A 32 -10.77 -3.72 5.34
CA ILE A 32 -9.97 -2.74 4.59
C ILE A 32 -8.52 -3.22 4.43
N SER A 33 -7.92 -3.82 5.46
CA SER A 33 -6.55 -4.32 5.40
C SER A 33 -6.37 -5.47 4.40
N ILE A 34 -7.34 -6.39 4.34
CA ILE A 34 -7.35 -7.47 3.34
C ILE A 34 -7.55 -6.90 1.94
N LEU A 35 -8.49 -5.97 1.77
CA LEU A 35 -8.73 -5.32 0.49
C LEU A 35 -7.49 -4.56 -0.01
N ALA A 36 -6.76 -3.89 0.90
CA ALA A 36 -5.50 -3.25 0.59
C ALA A 36 -4.45 -4.25 0.07
N LEU A 37 -4.33 -5.41 0.72
CA LEU A 37 -3.39 -6.45 0.28
C LEU A 37 -3.77 -6.98 -1.11
N VAL A 38 -5.05 -7.31 -1.34
CA VAL A 38 -5.54 -7.79 -2.64
C VAL A 38 -5.28 -6.76 -3.75
N TRP A 39 -5.52 -5.47 -3.47
CA TRP A 39 -5.25 -4.38 -4.40
C TRP A 39 -3.77 -4.32 -4.80
N ASN A 40 -2.87 -4.40 -3.82
CA ASN A 40 -1.43 -4.36 -4.07
C ASN A 40 -0.91 -5.62 -4.77
N ILE A 41 -1.44 -6.81 -4.46
CA ILE A 41 -1.14 -8.06 -5.19
C ILE A 41 -1.53 -7.92 -6.67
N LYS A 42 -2.73 -7.39 -6.97
CA LYS A 42 -3.13 -7.09 -8.35
C LYS A 42 -2.12 -6.16 -9.04
N GLY A 43 -1.60 -5.16 -8.34
CA GLY A 43 -0.55 -4.27 -8.85
C GLY A 43 0.72 -5.04 -9.25
N VAL A 44 1.18 -5.95 -8.40
CA VAL A 44 2.37 -6.79 -8.70
C VAL A 44 2.12 -7.71 -9.90
N ILE A 45 0.96 -8.36 -9.96
CA ILE A 45 0.61 -9.23 -11.11
C ILE A 45 0.64 -8.41 -12.41
N SER A 46 0.06 -7.20 -12.39
CA SER A 46 0.06 -6.31 -13.55
C SER A 46 1.48 -5.88 -13.95
N PHE A 47 2.33 -5.57 -12.97
CA PHE A 47 3.72 -5.18 -13.20
C PHE A 47 4.53 -6.34 -13.81
N ILE A 48 4.41 -7.54 -13.26
CA ILE A 48 5.06 -8.74 -13.79
C ILE A 48 4.61 -9.00 -15.24
N GLY A 49 3.30 -8.87 -15.50
CA GLY A 49 2.75 -9.03 -16.85
C GLY A 49 3.29 -8.02 -17.87
N ILE A 50 3.68 -6.82 -17.42
CA ILE A 50 4.32 -5.80 -18.28
C ILE A 50 5.80 -6.11 -18.50
N ILE A 51 6.55 -6.45 -17.45
CA ILE A 51 8.00 -6.70 -17.53
C ILE A 51 8.33 -7.96 -18.32
N PHE A 52 7.49 -8.99 -18.19
CA PHE A 52 7.68 -10.28 -18.87
C PHE A 52 6.76 -10.45 -20.10
N ILE A 53 6.29 -9.34 -20.71
CA ILE A 53 5.50 -9.41 -21.92
C ILE A 53 6.34 -10.02 -23.06
N SER A 54 5.83 -11.08 -23.69
CA SER A 54 6.50 -11.66 -24.84
C SER A 54 6.39 -10.75 -26.08
N ASP A 55 7.36 -10.85 -26.99
CA ASP A 55 7.33 -10.09 -28.25
C ASP A 55 6.04 -10.35 -29.04
N GLU A 56 5.53 -11.57 -29.00
CA GLU A 56 4.26 -11.95 -29.63
C GLU A 56 3.09 -11.15 -29.03
N ASN A 57 2.95 -11.14 -27.72
CA ASN A 57 1.92 -10.38 -27.02
C ASN A 57 2.09 -8.87 -27.18
N LEU A 58 3.33 -8.38 -27.20
CA LEU A 58 3.64 -6.97 -27.46
C LEU A 58 3.18 -6.55 -28.86
N ASN A 59 3.29 -7.42 -29.86
CA ASN A 59 2.87 -7.17 -31.24
C ASN A 59 1.34 -7.20 -31.42
N LEU A 60 0.60 -7.84 -30.50
CA LEU A 60 -0.87 -7.83 -30.49
C LEU A 60 -1.46 -6.54 -29.89
N LEU A 61 -0.65 -5.72 -29.25
CA LEU A 61 -1.11 -4.45 -28.68
C LEU A 61 -1.31 -3.39 -29.78
N SER A 62 -2.17 -2.41 -29.50
CA SER A 62 -2.26 -1.22 -30.35
C SER A 62 -0.91 -0.50 -30.42
N VAL A 63 -0.64 0.14 -31.56
CA VAL A 63 0.62 0.88 -31.79
C VAL A 63 0.93 1.83 -30.64
N THR A 64 -0.05 2.62 -30.20
CA THR A 64 0.08 3.56 -29.10
C THR A 64 0.47 2.90 -27.78
N LYS A 65 -0.13 1.72 -27.48
CA LYS A 65 0.15 1.01 -26.23
C LYS A 65 1.53 0.35 -26.26
N LYS A 66 1.95 -0.16 -27.41
CA LYS A 66 3.28 -0.72 -27.63
C LYS A 66 4.34 0.36 -27.47
N GLU A 67 4.17 1.50 -28.13
CA GLU A 67 5.06 2.67 -28.03
C GLU A 67 5.17 3.15 -26.57
N TYR A 68 4.03 3.24 -25.86
CA TYR A 68 4.00 3.55 -24.46
C TYR A 68 4.90 2.61 -23.64
N LEU A 69 4.69 1.29 -23.75
CA LEU A 69 5.41 0.31 -22.93
C LEU A 69 6.91 0.30 -23.22
N THR A 70 7.29 0.52 -24.48
CA THR A 70 8.71 0.50 -24.91
C THR A 70 9.43 1.83 -24.61
N SER A 71 8.71 2.92 -24.42
CA SER A 71 9.29 4.24 -24.12
C SER A 71 9.52 4.51 -22.64
N ILE A 72 9.00 3.65 -21.72
CA ILE A 72 9.17 3.86 -20.28
C ILE A 72 10.63 3.65 -19.88
N PRO A 73 11.32 4.67 -19.32
CA PRO A 73 12.67 4.49 -18.81
C PRO A 73 12.74 3.47 -17.68
N VAL A 74 13.80 2.68 -17.64
CA VAL A 74 14.03 1.66 -16.59
C VAL A 74 13.91 2.26 -15.18
N MET A 75 14.41 3.48 -14.98
CA MET A 75 14.31 4.19 -13.70
C MET A 75 12.86 4.39 -13.25
N ILE A 76 11.97 4.78 -14.18
CA ILE A 76 10.53 4.98 -13.89
C ILE A 76 9.84 3.64 -13.60
N SER A 77 10.20 2.60 -14.34
CA SER A 77 9.73 1.23 -14.06
C SER A 77 10.17 0.75 -12.67
N ALA A 78 11.42 1.08 -12.25
CA ALA A 78 11.91 0.77 -10.91
C ALA A 78 11.14 1.54 -9.82
N VAL A 79 10.82 2.82 -10.02
CA VAL A 79 9.99 3.61 -9.10
C VAL A 79 8.58 2.99 -8.97
N TYR A 80 8.01 2.52 -10.07
CA TYR A 80 6.71 1.83 -10.04
C TYR A 80 6.80 0.51 -9.26
N ALA A 81 7.81 -0.32 -9.55
CA ALA A 81 8.06 -1.55 -8.79
C ALA A 81 8.17 -1.27 -7.30
N PHE A 82 8.97 -0.27 -6.93
CA PHE A 82 9.16 0.13 -5.53
C PHE A 82 7.83 0.54 -4.87
N SER A 83 6.99 1.29 -5.56
CA SER A 83 5.66 1.69 -5.07
C SER A 83 4.77 0.48 -4.72
N ILE A 84 4.66 -0.49 -5.62
CA ILE A 84 3.77 -1.66 -5.42
C ILE A 84 4.33 -2.64 -4.38
N PHE A 85 5.65 -2.87 -4.34
CA PHE A 85 6.26 -3.71 -3.30
C PHE A 85 6.15 -3.07 -1.92
N ALA A 86 6.38 -1.75 -1.80
CA ALA A 86 6.13 -1.01 -0.57
C ALA A 86 4.64 -1.11 -0.17
N GLY A 87 3.71 -1.03 -1.12
CA GLY A 87 2.28 -1.23 -0.88
C GLY A 87 1.94 -2.61 -0.30
N ILE A 88 2.57 -3.70 -0.79
CA ILE A 88 2.40 -5.05 -0.21
C ILE A 88 2.95 -5.08 1.21
N ILE A 89 4.19 -4.62 1.43
CA ILE A 89 4.82 -4.61 2.74
C ILE A 89 3.95 -3.80 3.72
N GLY A 90 3.48 -2.62 3.32
CA GLY A 90 2.58 -1.78 4.10
C GLY A 90 1.28 -2.50 4.47
N SER A 91 0.68 -3.24 3.52
CA SER A 91 -0.54 -4.02 3.75
C SER A 91 -0.32 -5.19 4.74
N VAL A 92 0.80 -5.88 4.62
CA VAL A 92 1.18 -6.96 5.56
C VAL A 92 1.42 -6.39 6.95
N LEU A 93 2.18 -5.29 7.07
CA LEU A 93 2.41 -4.62 8.35
C LEU A 93 1.11 -4.11 8.97
N LEU A 94 0.17 -3.62 8.16
CA LEU A 94 -1.16 -3.21 8.60
C LEU A 94 -1.93 -4.40 9.19
N LEU A 95 -1.95 -5.54 8.52
CA LEU A 95 -2.56 -6.78 9.03
C LEU A 95 -1.90 -7.28 10.32
N LEU A 96 -0.58 -7.11 10.42
CA LEU A 96 0.18 -7.41 11.64
C LEU A 96 0.02 -6.33 12.74
N LYS A 97 -0.77 -5.29 12.48
CA LYS A 97 -1.02 -4.16 13.39
C LYS A 97 0.26 -3.44 13.81
N ARG A 98 1.20 -3.30 12.88
CA ARG A 98 2.49 -2.66 13.09
C ARG A 98 2.43 -1.18 12.74
N ASN A 99 2.96 -0.35 13.62
CA ASN A 99 2.97 1.10 13.47
C ASN A 99 3.74 1.56 12.22
N GLU A 100 4.72 0.81 11.79
CA GLU A 100 5.55 1.09 10.62
C GLU A 100 4.75 1.07 9.32
N SER A 101 3.55 0.48 9.31
CA SER A 101 2.67 0.42 8.13
C SER A 101 2.38 1.80 7.54
N ALA A 102 2.17 2.82 8.38
CA ALA A 102 1.90 4.19 7.94
C ALA A 102 3.09 4.81 7.18
N LEU A 103 4.32 4.60 7.69
CA LEU A 103 5.55 5.07 7.03
C LEU A 103 5.75 4.38 5.68
N ILE A 104 5.53 3.08 5.62
CA ILE A 104 5.68 2.31 4.38
C ILE A 104 4.63 2.73 3.33
N PHE A 105 3.38 2.97 3.74
CA PHE A 105 2.37 3.53 2.82
C PHE A 105 2.68 4.95 2.38
N LEU A 106 3.33 5.78 3.20
CA LEU A 106 3.82 7.10 2.79
C LEU A 106 4.86 6.97 1.66
N VAL A 107 5.81 6.07 1.81
CA VAL A 107 6.82 5.79 0.78
C VAL A 107 6.16 5.29 -0.51
N ALA A 108 5.21 4.33 -0.41
CA ALA A 108 4.45 3.83 -1.55
C ALA A 108 3.68 4.96 -2.26
N PHE A 109 3.04 5.85 -1.50
CA PHE A 109 2.27 6.98 -2.02
C PHE A 109 3.15 7.99 -2.77
N ILE A 110 4.30 8.38 -2.19
CA ILE A 110 5.25 9.30 -2.85
C ILE A 110 5.76 8.69 -4.16
N SER A 111 6.16 7.42 -4.14
CA SER A 111 6.62 6.72 -5.34
C SER A 111 5.53 6.62 -6.40
N GLN A 112 4.26 6.42 -5.99
CA GLN A 112 3.12 6.40 -6.88
C GLN A 112 2.88 7.77 -7.54
N ILE A 113 3.01 8.87 -6.79
CA ILE A 113 2.91 10.24 -7.35
C ILE A 113 3.99 10.46 -8.41
N VAL A 114 5.25 10.10 -8.12
CA VAL A 114 6.37 10.26 -9.07
C VAL A 114 6.10 9.50 -10.36
N TYR A 115 5.65 8.25 -10.26
CA TYR A 115 5.31 7.43 -11.42
C TYR A 115 4.14 8.04 -12.23
N GLN A 116 3.06 8.46 -11.57
CA GLN A 116 1.90 9.02 -12.26
C GLN A 116 2.18 10.42 -12.84
N HIS A 117 3.05 11.21 -12.20
CA HIS A 117 3.51 12.47 -12.76
C HIS A 117 4.24 12.25 -14.09
N TYR A 118 5.16 11.28 -14.13
CA TYR A 118 5.82 10.90 -15.38
C TYR A 118 4.81 10.51 -16.46
N PHE A 119 3.83 9.69 -16.11
CA PHE A 119 2.79 9.23 -17.03
C PHE A 119 1.95 10.38 -17.58
N LEU A 120 1.50 11.30 -16.71
CA LEU A 120 0.55 12.37 -17.09
C LEU A 120 1.19 13.56 -17.78
N VAL A 121 2.47 13.85 -17.46
CA VAL A 121 3.12 15.10 -17.88
C VAL A 121 4.20 14.87 -18.91
N ILE A 122 5.01 13.83 -18.77
CA ILE A 122 6.20 13.62 -19.62
C ILE A 122 5.83 12.80 -20.86
N GLN A 123 4.86 11.92 -20.79
CA GLN A 123 4.38 11.14 -21.93
C GLN A 123 3.25 11.82 -22.73
N GLU A 124 3.28 13.14 -22.84
CA GLU A 124 2.29 13.91 -23.63
C GLU A 124 2.17 13.49 -25.11
N SER A 125 3.20 12.89 -25.67
CA SER A 125 3.23 12.41 -27.07
C SER A 125 2.21 11.29 -27.35
N ILE A 126 1.75 10.59 -26.31
CA ILE A 126 0.68 9.60 -26.42
C ILE A 126 -0.62 10.32 -26.17
N LYS A 127 -1.40 10.58 -27.21
CA LYS A 127 -2.75 11.14 -27.10
C LYS A 127 -3.58 10.34 -26.12
N ILE A 128 -3.52 10.73 -24.83
CA ILE A 128 -4.33 10.15 -23.78
C ILE A 128 -5.76 10.61 -24.05
N THR A 129 -6.58 9.73 -24.57
CA THR A 129 -8.02 9.97 -24.64
C THR A 129 -8.52 10.17 -23.20
N SER A 130 -9.40 11.14 -22.98
CA SER A 130 -9.89 11.53 -21.65
C SER A 130 -10.28 10.36 -20.72
N THR A 131 -10.76 9.27 -21.28
CA THR A 131 -11.11 8.03 -20.56
C THR A 131 -9.89 7.34 -19.92
N ASN A 132 -8.71 7.49 -20.47
CA ASN A 132 -7.49 6.83 -19.95
C ASN A 132 -6.82 7.61 -18.82
N ALA A 133 -7.12 8.91 -18.67
CA ALA A 133 -6.56 9.73 -17.59
C ALA A 133 -7.15 9.41 -16.21
N PHE A 134 -8.34 8.79 -16.14
CA PHE A 134 -8.94 8.39 -14.87
C PHE A 134 -8.19 7.25 -14.16
N TYR A 135 -7.63 6.29 -14.91
CA TYR A 135 -6.94 5.16 -14.29
C TYR A 135 -5.74 5.57 -13.43
N PRO A 136 -4.83 6.44 -13.89
CA PRO A 136 -3.73 6.94 -13.07
C PRO A 136 -4.20 7.59 -11.77
N LEU A 137 -5.27 8.40 -11.83
CA LEU A 137 -5.82 9.09 -10.66
C LEU A 137 -6.38 8.11 -9.61
N ILE A 138 -7.03 7.02 -10.04
CA ILE A 138 -7.54 5.99 -9.11
C ILE A 138 -6.40 5.40 -8.28
N TYR A 139 -5.25 5.11 -8.87
CA TYR A 139 -4.10 4.56 -8.13
C TYR A 139 -3.55 5.53 -7.09
N VAL A 140 -3.48 6.83 -7.42
CA VAL A 140 -3.06 7.87 -6.47
C VAL A 140 -4.08 8.01 -5.34
N ILE A 141 -5.37 8.05 -5.66
CA ILE A 141 -6.44 8.17 -4.66
C ILE A 141 -6.42 6.96 -3.71
N VAL A 142 -6.33 5.74 -4.23
CA VAL A 142 -6.30 4.52 -3.39
C VAL A 142 -5.07 4.51 -2.50
N SER A 143 -3.88 4.83 -3.02
CA SER A 143 -2.66 4.89 -2.21
C SER A 143 -2.73 5.96 -1.11
N PHE A 144 -3.35 7.11 -1.39
CA PHE A 144 -3.63 8.15 -0.40
C PHE A 144 -4.60 7.66 0.68
N LEU A 145 -5.71 7.02 0.30
CA LEU A 145 -6.68 6.48 1.25
C LEU A 145 -6.06 5.42 2.16
N LEU A 146 -5.20 4.55 1.63
CA LEU A 146 -4.47 3.56 2.43
C LEU A 146 -3.50 4.22 3.41
N LEU A 147 -2.79 5.26 3.00
CA LEU A 147 -1.94 6.06 3.89
C LEU A 147 -2.75 6.70 5.01
N VAL A 148 -3.88 7.36 4.70
CA VAL A 148 -4.76 7.98 5.69
C VAL A 148 -5.31 6.92 6.65
N PHE A 149 -5.74 5.77 6.13
CA PHE A 149 -6.24 4.68 6.95
C PHE A 149 -5.18 4.12 7.90
N ALA A 150 -3.97 3.84 7.41
CA ALA A 150 -2.86 3.37 8.24
C ALA A 150 -2.48 4.40 9.30
N SER A 151 -2.36 5.67 8.94
CA SER A 151 -2.04 6.77 9.86
C SER A 151 -3.11 6.99 10.92
N SER A 152 -4.39 6.83 10.57
CA SER A 152 -5.51 6.96 11.53
C SER A 152 -5.55 5.81 12.54
N ASN A 153 -5.06 4.63 12.16
CA ASN A 153 -5.01 3.47 13.03
C ASN A 153 -3.72 3.37 13.85
N HIS A 154 -2.63 4.02 13.42
CA HIS A 154 -1.34 4.05 14.12
C HIS A 154 -1.43 4.45 15.61
N LYS A 155 -2.38 5.32 15.97
CA LYS A 155 -2.59 5.79 17.36
C LYS A 155 -3.56 4.93 18.18
N LYS A 156 -4.05 3.83 17.62
CA LYS A 156 -5.00 2.96 18.30
C LYS A 156 -4.27 1.97 19.21
N GLU A 157 -4.87 1.65 20.34
CA GLU A 157 -4.31 0.76 21.36
C GLU A 157 -4.00 -0.67 20.88
N TYR A 158 -4.61 -1.12 19.78
CA TYR A 158 -4.37 -2.43 19.19
C TYR A 158 -3.18 -2.49 18.22
N PHE A 159 -2.51 -1.36 17.95
CA PHE A 159 -1.26 -1.29 17.20
C PHE A 159 -0.04 -1.45 18.14
N ASN A 160 1.02 -2.05 17.63
CA ASN A 160 2.31 -2.25 18.32
C ASN A 160 3.41 -1.49 17.60
#